data_624af870004931aaa489857d41247496
#
_entry.id   624af870004931aaa489857d41247496
#
_cell.length_a   1.000
_cell.length_b   1.000
_cell.length_c   1.000
_cell.angle_alpha   90.00
_cell.angle_beta   90.00
_cell.angle_gamma   90.00
#
_symmetry.space_group_name_H-M   'P 1'
#
loop_
_entity.id
_entity.type
_entity.pdbx_description
1 polymer ?
#
loop_
_entity_poly.entity_id
_entity_poly.type
_entity_poly.pdbx_seq_one_letter_code
_entity_poly.pdbx_strand_id
1 'polypeptide(L)'
;MQVKLTVAARHRPLAGLLAGMLAAAIVPVAHGAAPAPATGSLTVAFGAESTTLDPVKISAGVDHYFVGQIFEMLVRRNAALKDENWLAQSWKLETGKDGKPVLDVQLRKGVRFHNGDPLTSEDLEFSWQRQRDPKSSFFSHYVSSVERFEIVDAHRFRLHFKEPDAQFIVGNMQLWAMPKKYIQKVGEEEFARKPVGTGPWKFVSRTVKDELKLEAFDGYWNQDKRPGIKDLTIKVIPEDLTRVAAFKTGKVDFIDNVPPSMVEEFKKMPGVKTVTLVSGNNLFLNFNTQMPKSPFHDVRVRQAAAHAIDVDAIIKRVLFGQGERYAQVGKGSNGYDPALKPYAFDQKRARELLKQAGYPNGFDTPCYNLTTPREPGVKEVGEAMYAYLSAVGIRCQVRNLEYGAWISLGKRGRSGPPEMDGVLSWMWSQGLPGDPGLAWSGHLHSYQAGGGWGTYSYTSDPEVDALLEKQRQTMDPAARTALLQQIARLKQERVLGGLPTYRPLVTFAWRDNKIDYVPWPIRDYWRSFQEVSWKQH
;
A
#
# COMPACT_ATOMS: atom_id res chain seq x y z
N MET A 1 41.97 -9.46 38.62
CA MET A 1 43.30 -8.90 38.47
C MET A 1 43.12 -7.42 38.12
N GLN A 2 43.18 -6.56 39.13
CA GLN A 2 43.01 -5.13 39.04
C GLN A 2 44.35 -4.49 38.65
N VAL A 3 44.33 -3.55 37.72
CA VAL A 3 45.45 -2.60 37.52
C VAL A 3 44.89 -1.19 37.65
N LYS A 4 45.29 -0.55 38.74
CA LYS A 4 45.16 0.89 38.98
C LYS A 4 46.31 1.60 38.28
N LEU A 5 46.05 2.71 37.61
CA LEU A 5 47.07 3.68 37.21
C LEU A 5 46.69 5.05 37.74
N THR A 6 47.64 5.61 38.45
CA THR A 6 47.59 6.78 39.30
C THR A 6 47.89 8.05 38.47
N VAL A 7 47.14 9.10 38.73
CA VAL A 7 47.33 10.45 38.18
C VAL A 7 48.38 11.19 39.03
N ALA A 8 49.33 11.86 38.39
CA ALA A 8 50.21 12.83 39.04
C ALA A 8 49.94 14.24 38.49
N ALA A 9 49.43 15.10 39.37
CA ALA A 9 49.29 16.54 39.14
C ALA A 9 50.63 17.28 39.33
N ARG A 10 50.93 18.22 38.46
CA ARG A 10 51.88 19.33 38.74
C ARG A 10 51.29 20.65 38.34
N HIS A 11 51.01 21.48 39.32
CA HIS A 11 50.77 22.91 39.21
C HIS A 11 52.04 23.69 38.97
N ARG A 12 51.99 24.78 38.16
CA ARG A 12 52.59 26.08 38.43
C ARG A 12 52.01 27.16 37.48
N PRO A 13 51.84 28.40 37.98
CA PRO A 13 51.11 29.47 37.29
C PRO A 13 52.06 30.46 36.59
N LEU A 14 51.58 31.14 35.56
CA LEU A 14 52.11 32.43 35.15
C LEU A 14 51.00 33.26 34.51
N ALA A 15 50.81 34.41 35.10
CA ALA A 15 49.92 35.46 34.62
C ALA A 15 50.56 36.18 33.41
N GLY A 16 49.72 36.50 32.42
CA GLY A 16 50.07 37.37 31.32
C GLY A 16 48.78 37.91 30.68
N LEU A 17 48.44 39.15 31.02
CA LEU A 17 47.41 39.93 30.33
C LEU A 17 47.82 40.16 28.87
N LEU A 18 46.97 39.75 27.93
CA LEU A 18 46.95 40.30 26.56
C LEU A 18 45.49 40.45 26.15
N ALA A 19 45.06 41.71 26.07
CA ALA A 19 43.79 42.09 25.47
C ALA A 19 43.85 41.85 23.97
N GLY A 20 43.23 40.78 23.51
CA GLY A 20 43.02 40.51 22.08
C GLY A 20 41.59 40.83 21.70
N MET A 21 41.39 41.82 20.84
CA MET A 21 40.12 42.10 20.19
C MET A 21 39.67 40.86 19.38
N LEU A 22 38.60 40.21 19.80
CA LEU A 22 37.91 39.21 18.98
C LEU A 22 37.14 39.95 17.89
N ALA A 23 37.73 40.03 16.69
CA ALA A 23 36.97 40.33 15.49
C ALA A 23 36.09 39.13 15.20
N ALA A 24 34.78 39.23 15.47
CA ALA A 24 33.78 38.25 15.04
C ALA A 24 33.76 38.24 13.51
N ALA A 25 34.41 37.24 12.92
CA ALA A 25 34.24 36.93 11.50
C ALA A 25 32.79 36.48 11.30
N ILE A 26 31.96 37.34 10.74
CA ILE A 26 30.66 36.95 10.20
C ILE A 26 30.95 36.04 9.02
N VAL A 27 30.87 34.72 9.25
CA VAL A 27 30.86 33.72 8.16
C VAL A 27 29.51 33.91 7.44
N PRO A 28 29.50 34.33 6.17
CA PRO A 28 28.26 34.39 5.43
C PRO A 28 27.69 32.95 5.37
N VAL A 29 26.50 32.73 5.92
CA VAL A 29 25.73 31.52 5.68
C VAL A 29 25.50 31.51 4.17
N ALA A 30 26.18 30.62 3.48
CA ALA A 30 25.93 30.38 2.07
C ALA A 30 24.47 30.02 1.91
N HIS A 31 23.66 30.93 1.43
CA HIS A 31 22.33 30.64 0.94
C HIS A 31 22.56 29.67 -0.21
N GLY A 32 22.11 28.40 -0.02
CA GLY A 32 22.16 27.41 -1.09
C GLY A 32 21.55 28.03 -2.35
N ALA A 33 22.21 27.87 -3.49
CA ALA A 33 21.68 28.32 -4.77
C ALA A 33 20.25 27.81 -4.93
N ALA A 34 19.35 28.67 -5.40
CA ALA A 34 17.97 28.24 -5.69
C ALA A 34 18.02 27.02 -6.60
N PRO A 35 17.20 26.00 -6.35
CA PRO A 35 17.20 24.78 -7.18
C PRO A 35 16.96 25.15 -8.64
N ALA A 36 17.67 24.47 -9.56
CA ALA A 36 17.53 24.72 -10.98
C ALA A 36 16.06 24.56 -11.42
N PRO A 37 15.57 25.36 -12.37
CA PRO A 37 14.21 25.26 -12.85
C PRO A 37 13.93 23.86 -13.43
N ALA A 38 12.73 23.33 -13.18
CA ALA A 38 12.30 22.09 -13.79
C ALA A 38 12.19 22.21 -15.31
N THR A 39 12.64 21.20 -16.05
CA THR A 39 12.70 21.24 -17.54
C THR A 39 12.21 19.94 -18.15
N GLY A 40 11.79 20.01 -19.42
CA GLY A 40 11.45 18.84 -20.23
C GLY A 40 10.19 18.09 -19.79
N SER A 41 9.87 17.02 -20.51
CA SER A 41 8.65 16.23 -20.33
C SER A 41 8.97 14.75 -20.16
N LEU A 42 8.41 14.14 -19.12
CA LEU A 42 8.46 12.70 -18.87
C LEU A 42 7.12 12.07 -19.20
N THR A 43 7.14 11.02 -20.01
CA THR A 43 5.94 10.22 -20.28
C THR A 43 6.10 8.84 -19.69
N VAL A 44 5.19 8.48 -18.78
CA VAL A 44 5.13 7.17 -18.14
C VAL A 44 3.85 6.44 -18.54
N ALA A 45 3.88 5.12 -18.65
CA ALA A 45 2.70 4.34 -18.99
C ALA A 45 2.37 3.32 -17.91
N PHE A 46 1.09 3.30 -17.50
CA PHE A 46 0.52 2.33 -16.57
C PHE A 46 -0.54 1.46 -17.25
N GLY A 47 -0.65 0.20 -16.78
CA GLY A 47 -1.65 -0.74 -17.28
C GLY A 47 -3.06 -0.50 -16.73
N ALA A 48 -3.24 0.34 -15.73
CA ALA A 48 -4.54 0.64 -15.13
C ALA A 48 -4.67 2.12 -14.79
N GLU A 49 -5.91 2.62 -14.83
CA GLU A 49 -6.26 4.00 -14.52
C GLU A 49 -6.81 4.14 -13.08
N SER A 50 -6.61 5.31 -12.48
CA SER A 50 -7.35 5.70 -11.28
C SER A 50 -8.82 5.97 -11.59
N THR A 51 -9.70 5.44 -10.75
CA THR A 51 -11.14 5.66 -10.89
C THR A 51 -11.55 7.09 -10.55
N THR A 52 -10.77 7.79 -9.74
CA THR A 52 -11.01 9.14 -9.26
C THR A 52 -9.71 9.86 -8.94
N LEU A 53 -9.74 11.20 -8.95
CA LEU A 53 -8.65 12.02 -8.40
C LEU A 53 -9.03 12.65 -7.04
N ASP A 54 -10.17 12.29 -6.45
CA ASP A 54 -10.52 12.64 -5.08
C ASP A 54 -9.92 11.61 -4.09
N PRO A 55 -8.96 12.00 -3.23
CA PRO A 55 -8.24 11.06 -2.37
C PRO A 55 -9.11 10.36 -1.31
N VAL A 56 -10.31 10.87 -1.03
CA VAL A 56 -11.26 10.22 -0.11
C VAL A 56 -12.04 9.09 -0.82
N LYS A 57 -12.26 9.23 -2.12
CA LYS A 57 -13.06 8.28 -2.93
C LYS A 57 -12.24 7.16 -3.57
N ILE A 58 -10.92 7.15 -3.38
CA ILE A 58 -10.08 6.07 -3.88
C ILE A 58 -10.43 4.73 -3.25
N SER A 59 -10.24 3.64 -3.99
CA SER A 59 -10.57 2.28 -3.51
C SER A 59 -9.55 1.22 -3.92
N ALA A 60 -8.55 1.59 -4.71
CA ALA A 60 -7.58 0.67 -5.25
C ALA A 60 -6.14 1.20 -5.12
N GLY A 61 -5.17 0.31 -5.03
CA GLY A 61 -3.75 0.68 -4.95
C GLY A 61 -3.28 1.53 -6.14
N VAL A 62 -3.81 1.28 -7.34
CA VAL A 62 -3.50 2.08 -8.52
C VAL A 62 -3.89 3.55 -8.37
N ASP A 63 -4.97 3.85 -7.65
CA ASP A 63 -5.42 5.23 -7.44
C ASP A 63 -4.33 6.08 -6.79
N HIS A 64 -3.55 5.49 -5.87
CA HIS A 64 -2.47 6.18 -5.16
C HIS A 64 -1.34 6.65 -6.08
N TYR A 65 -1.11 5.97 -7.23
CA TYR A 65 -0.10 6.41 -8.20
C TYR A 65 -0.48 7.73 -8.87
N PHE A 66 -1.77 8.02 -8.96
CA PHE A 66 -2.30 9.24 -9.56
C PHE A 66 -2.49 10.32 -8.49
N VAL A 67 -3.22 10.02 -7.41
CA VAL A 67 -3.50 11.02 -6.37
C VAL A 67 -2.25 11.39 -5.57
N GLY A 68 -1.32 10.46 -5.36
CA GLY A 68 -0.08 10.71 -4.63
C GLY A 68 0.92 11.63 -5.33
N GLN A 69 0.69 12.00 -6.60
CA GLN A 69 1.43 13.07 -7.26
C GLN A 69 0.93 14.45 -6.85
N ILE A 70 -0.38 14.54 -6.56
CA ILE A 70 -1.12 15.80 -6.35
C ILE A 70 -1.29 16.10 -4.87
N PHE A 71 -1.50 15.05 -4.05
CA PHE A 71 -1.84 15.18 -2.63
C PHE A 71 -0.77 14.56 -1.74
N GLU A 72 -0.70 15.07 -0.52
CA GLU A 72 0.21 14.59 0.51
C GLU A 72 -0.52 14.31 1.82
N MET A 73 0.15 13.55 2.69
CA MET A 73 -0.33 13.20 4.02
C MET A 73 0.60 13.71 5.10
N LEU A 74 0.21 13.49 6.38
CA LEU A 74 0.97 13.93 7.55
C LEU A 74 2.35 13.30 7.62
N VAL A 75 2.43 12.00 7.33
CA VAL A 75 3.64 11.18 7.37
C VAL A 75 3.74 10.42 6.05
N ARG A 76 4.94 10.21 5.54
CA ARG A 76 5.19 9.32 4.41
C ARG A 76 6.22 8.25 4.77
N ARG A 77 6.27 7.19 3.99
CA ARG A 77 7.34 6.19 4.08
C ARG A 77 8.42 6.51 3.06
N ASN A 78 9.68 6.45 3.47
CA ASN A 78 10.81 6.70 2.56
C ASN A 78 11.27 5.40 1.86
N ALA A 79 12.25 5.50 0.96
CA ALA A 79 12.80 4.38 0.23
C ALA A 79 13.43 3.27 1.13
N ALA A 80 13.78 3.59 2.37
CA ALA A 80 14.23 2.61 3.36
C ALA A 80 13.08 1.97 4.17
N LEU A 81 11.82 2.20 3.76
CA LEU A 81 10.59 1.76 4.43
C LEU A 81 10.44 2.29 5.86
N LYS A 82 11.09 3.41 6.17
CA LYS A 82 10.96 4.11 7.45
C LYS A 82 9.98 5.28 7.32
N ASP A 83 9.21 5.49 8.37
CA ASP A 83 8.30 6.62 8.44
C ASP A 83 9.09 7.94 8.54
N GLU A 84 8.68 8.92 7.75
CA GLU A 84 9.27 10.24 7.66
C GLU A 84 8.17 11.29 7.87
N ASN A 85 8.41 12.21 8.81
CA ASN A 85 7.52 13.34 8.99
C ASN A 85 7.43 14.15 7.70
N TRP A 86 6.21 14.39 7.22
CA TRP A 86 5.99 15.06 5.95
C TRP A 86 5.27 16.39 6.14
N LEU A 87 3.94 16.45 5.96
CA LEU A 87 3.18 17.66 6.32
C LEU A 87 3.16 17.90 7.83
N ALA A 88 3.19 16.85 8.64
CA ALA A 88 3.52 16.97 10.06
C ALA A 88 5.01 17.27 10.21
N GLN A 89 5.34 18.39 10.84
CA GLN A 89 6.71 18.71 11.26
C GLN A 89 7.15 17.81 12.42
N SER A 90 6.24 17.58 13.35
CA SER A 90 6.40 16.68 14.49
C SER A 90 5.04 16.21 14.98
N TRP A 91 5.05 15.12 15.73
CA TRP A 91 3.88 14.62 16.43
C TRP A 91 4.30 13.89 17.70
N LYS A 92 3.38 13.82 18.67
CA LYS A 92 3.58 13.13 19.94
C LYS A 92 2.29 12.47 20.39
N LEU A 93 2.38 11.19 20.74
CA LEU A 93 1.28 10.48 21.37
C LEU A 93 1.37 10.68 22.89
N GLU A 94 0.30 11.15 23.49
CA GLU A 94 0.19 11.45 24.91
C GLU A 94 -1.03 10.75 25.50
N THR A 95 -1.09 10.69 26.82
CA THR A 95 -2.29 10.26 27.54
C THR A 95 -3.09 11.50 27.94
N GLY A 96 -4.34 11.57 27.50
CA GLY A 96 -5.26 12.64 27.87
C GLY A 96 -5.66 12.61 29.35
N LYS A 97 -6.35 13.66 29.80
CA LYS A 97 -6.83 13.75 31.20
C LYS A 97 -7.85 12.66 31.57
N ASP A 98 -8.53 12.11 30.57
CA ASP A 98 -9.47 11.01 30.67
C ASP A 98 -8.83 9.61 30.59
N GLY A 99 -7.50 9.55 30.50
CA GLY A 99 -6.73 8.32 30.34
C GLY A 99 -6.68 7.80 28.90
N LYS A 100 -7.36 8.45 27.95
CA LYS A 100 -7.38 8.04 26.55
C LYS A 100 -6.20 8.63 25.76
N PRO A 101 -5.78 8.00 24.65
CA PRO A 101 -4.71 8.52 23.82
C PRO A 101 -5.09 9.82 23.12
N VAL A 102 -4.12 10.72 23.04
CA VAL A 102 -4.21 11.98 22.29
C VAL A 102 -2.96 12.12 21.43
N LEU A 103 -3.12 12.27 20.13
CA LEU A 103 -2.04 12.57 19.22
C LEU A 103 -1.97 14.07 18.96
N ASP A 104 -0.94 14.72 19.49
CA ASP A 104 -0.65 16.14 19.27
C ASP A 104 0.22 16.28 18.03
N VAL A 105 -0.24 17.03 17.02
CA VAL A 105 0.41 17.17 15.71
C VAL A 105 0.72 18.61 15.43
N GLN A 106 1.99 18.91 15.10
CA GLN A 106 2.45 20.19 14.62
C GLN A 106 2.62 20.13 13.10
N LEU A 107 1.86 20.95 12.37
CA LEU A 107 1.99 21.09 10.92
C LEU A 107 3.20 21.95 10.55
N ARG A 108 3.76 21.69 9.37
CA ARG A 108 4.75 22.57 8.74
C ARG A 108 4.11 23.89 8.39
N LYS A 109 4.81 24.96 8.70
CA LYS A 109 4.46 26.32 8.26
C LYS A 109 4.91 26.54 6.82
N GLY A 110 4.22 27.41 6.10
CA GLY A 110 4.57 27.79 4.73
C GLY A 110 4.12 26.81 3.64
N VAL A 111 3.49 25.69 3.98
CA VAL A 111 2.88 24.80 2.99
C VAL A 111 1.70 25.50 2.33
N ARG A 112 1.63 25.43 1.01
CA ARG A 112 0.52 25.97 0.21
C ARG A 112 -0.07 24.92 -0.69
N PHE A 113 -1.35 25.04 -0.92
CA PHE A 113 -2.05 24.33 -1.99
C PHE A 113 -1.68 24.89 -3.37
N HIS A 114 -1.95 24.17 -4.43
CA HIS A 114 -1.67 24.56 -5.81
C HIS A 114 -2.36 25.86 -6.26
N ASN A 115 -3.46 26.22 -5.60
CA ASN A 115 -4.17 27.48 -5.82
C ASN A 115 -3.63 28.68 -5.02
N GLY A 116 -2.57 28.45 -4.22
CA GLY A 116 -1.91 29.46 -3.41
C GLY A 116 -2.43 29.59 -1.98
N ASP A 117 -3.56 28.97 -1.62
CA ASP A 117 -4.09 28.99 -0.25
C ASP A 117 -3.11 28.30 0.73
N PRO A 118 -2.94 28.82 1.95
CA PRO A 118 -2.11 28.17 2.96
C PRO A 118 -2.80 26.90 3.48
N LEU A 119 -2.00 25.85 3.77
CA LEU A 119 -2.46 24.67 4.52
C LEU A 119 -2.60 25.03 6.00
N THR A 120 -3.75 24.67 6.57
CA THR A 120 -4.05 24.90 7.99
C THR A 120 -4.66 23.67 8.65
N SER A 121 -4.76 23.69 9.99
CA SER A 121 -5.43 22.66 10.78
C SER A 121 -6.91 22.49 10.41
N GLU A 122 -7.59 23.55 9.91
CA GLU A 122 -8.97 23.46 9.44
C GLU A 122 -9.11 22.58 8.19
N ASP A 123 -8.11 22.57 7.32
CA ASP A 123 -8.11 21.73 6.13
C ASP A 123 -7.97 20.25 6.51
N LEU A 124 -7.18 19.95 7.56
CA LEU A 124 -7.03 18.59 8.08
C LEU A 124 -8.27 18.12 8.84
N GLU A 125 -8.93 19.00 9.60
CA GLU A 125 -10.23 18.68 10.23
C GLU A 125 -11.27 18.34 9.17
N PHE A 126 -11.41 19.17 8.15
CA PHE A 126 -12.32 18.94 7.04
C PHE A 126 -12.00 17.62 6.30
N SER A 127 -10.73 17.35 6.09
CA SER A 127 -10.26 16.09 5.49
C SER A 127 -10.65 14.88 6.33
N TRP A 128 -10.47 14.95 7.64
CA TRP A 128 -10.89 13.92 8.57
C TRP A 128 -12.41 13.71 8.57
N GLN A 129 -13.19 14.79 8.56
CA GLN A 129 -14.65 14.72 8.50
C GLN A 129 -15.13 14.02 7.23
N ARG A 130 -14.52 14.29 6.06
CA ARG A 130 -14.83 13.61 4.80
C ARG A 130 -14.42 12.15 4.83
N GLN A 131 -13.24 11.84 5.35
CA GLN A 131 -12.69 10.49 5.35
C GLN A 131 -13.44 9.56 6.30
N ARG A 132 -13.92 10.04 7.45
CA ARG A 132 -14.62 9.21 8.44
C ARG A 132 -16.01 8.77 8.02
N ASP A 133 -16.60 9.39 7.00
CA ASP A 133 -17.92 9.02 6.49
C ASP A 133 -17.82 7.76 5.60
N PRO A 134 -18.40 6.62 6.01
CA PRO A 134 -18.33 5.38 5.24
C PRO A 134 -19.14 5.43 3.94
N LYS A 135 -20.01 6.42 3.76
CA LYS A 135 -20.72 6.64 2.49
C LYS A 135 -19.82 7.33 1.46
N SER A 136 -18.89 8.15 1.92
CA SER A 136 -17.99 8.93 1.08
C SER A 136 -16.63 8.28 0.91
N SER A 137 -16.15 7.50 1.89
CA SER A 137 -14.81 6.94 1.91
C SER A 137 -14.79 5.44 2.09
N PHE A 138 -14.11 4.77 1.15
CA PHE A 138 -13.80 3.34 1.26
C PHE A 138 -12.87 3.03 2.43
N PHE A 139 -11.99 3.98 2.78
CA PHE A 139 -11.01 3.86 3.86
C PHE A 139 -11.43 4.55 5.17
N SER A 140 -12.74 4.74 5.39
CA SER A 140 -13.27 5.38 6.60
C SER A 140 -12.82 4.71 7.90
N HIS A 141 -12.59 3.39 7.86
CA HIS A 141 -12.10 2.62 9.00
C HIS A 141 -10.69 3.01 9.44
N TYR A 142 -9.87 3.63 8.59
CA TYR A 142 -8.52 4.09 8.96
C TYR A 142 -8.52 5.22 9.99
N VAL A 143 -9.60 5.96 10.09
CA VAL A 143 -9.75 7.07 11.04
C VAL A 143 -10.89 6.82 12.04
N SER A 144 -11.45 5.60 12.10
CA SER A 144 -12.62 5.28 12.92
C SER A 144 -12.36 5.33 14.42
N SER A 145 -11.13 5.13 14.84
CA SER A 145 -10.70 5.25 16.24
C SER A 145 -10.60 6.69 16.73
N VAL A 146 -10.52 7.67 15.82
CA VAL A 146 -10.49 9.09 16.18
C VAL A 146 -11.90 9.56 16.56
N GLU A 147 -12.08 9.88 17.83
CA GLU A 147 -13.35 10.34 18.39
C GLU A 147 -13.60 11.82 18.09
N ARG A 148 -12.57 12.64 18.27
CA ARG A 148 -12.64 14.10 18.16
C ARG A 148 -11.36 14.68 17.57
N PHE A 149 -11.52 15.65 16.67
CA PHE A 149 -10.48 16.53 16.17
C PHE A 149 -10.54 17.86 16.93
N GLU A 150 -9.42 18.33 17.47
CA GLU A 150 -9.31 19.58 18.21
C GLU A 150 -8.31 20.50 17.51
N ILE A 151 -8.77 21.62 17.00
CA ILE A 151 -7.89 22.66 16.46
C ILE A 151 -7.33 23.46 17.65
N VAL A 152 -6.00 23.47 17.81
CA VAL A 152 -5.29 24.28 18.81
C VAL A 152 -4.96 25.64 18.22
N ASP A 153 -4.39 25.67 17.02
CA ASP A 153 -4.13 26.87 16.22
C ASP A 153 -4.06 26.50 14.72
N ALA A 154 -3.72 27.47 13.87
CA ALA A 154 -3.67 27.26 12.42
C ALA A 154 -2.71 26.14 11.97
N HIS A 155 -1.71 25.77 12.79
CA HIS A 155 -0.69 24.78 12.46
C HIS A 155 -0.52 23.71 13.53
N ARG A 156 -1.43 23.62 14.50
CA ARG A 156 -1.40 22.60 15.55
C ARG A 156 -2.81 22.09 15.83
N PHE A 157 -2.94 20.77 15.89
CA PHE A 157 -4.19 20.13 16.24
C PHE A 157 -3.95 18.86 17.06
N ARG A 158 -5.01 18.35 17.69
CA ARG A 158 -5.00 17.11 18.44
C ARG A 158 -6.06 16.15 17.94
N LEU A 159 -5.70 14.89 17.82
CA LEU A 159 -6.62 13.80 17.58
C LEU A 159 -6.84 13.06 18.91
N HIS A 160 -8.08 13.04 19.38
CA HIS A 160 -8.48 12.31 20.56
C HIS A 160 -9.03 10.95 20.14
N PHE A 161 -8.47 9.88 20.68
CA PHE A 161 -8.86 8.53 20.32
C PHE A 161 -9.84 7.95 21.34
N LYS A 162 -10.74 7.08 20.89
CA LYS A 162 -11.64 6.30 21.74
C LYS A 162 -10.87 5.33 22.62
N GLU A 163 -9.81 4.76 22.05
CA GLU A 163 -8.95 3.72 22.59
C GLU A 163 -7.59 3.75 21.87
N PRO A 164 -6.53 3.08 22.39
CA PRO A 164 -5.26 2.97 21.67
C PRO A 164 -5.45 2.38 20.28
N ASP A 165 -4.77 2.94 19.28
CA ASP A 165 -4.78 2.44 17.91
C ASP A 165 -3.38 2.47 17.30
N ALA A 166 -2.68 1.35 17.44
CA ALA A 166 -1.36 1.16 16.85
C ALA A 166 -1.41 1.17 15.32
N GLN A 167 -2.55 0.76 14.72
CA GLN A 167 -2.70 0.72 13.25
C GLN A 167 -2.76 2.11 12.65
N PHE A 168 -3.38 3.07 13.32
CA PHE A 168 -3.40 4.46 12.87
C PHE A 168 -1.99 5.03 12.77
N ILE A 169 -1.15 4.78 13.78
CA ILE A 169 0.24 5.26 13.82
C ILE A 169 1.09 4.57 12.75
N VAL A 170 1.10 3.22 12.74
CA VAL A 170 1.87 2.41 11.77
C VAL A 170 1.35 2.63 10.35
N GLY A 171 0.06 2.95 10.20
CA GLY A 171 -0.62 3.26 8.96
C GLY A 171 -0.26 4.62 8.36
N ASN A 172 0.79 5.29 8.85
CA ASN A 172 1.25 6.61 8.39
C ASN A 172 0.21 7.72 8.59
N MET A 173 -0.67 7.57 9.59
CA MET A 173 -1.70 8.56 9.87
C MET A 173 -2.43 8.97 8.57
N GLN A 174 -3.03 8.00 7.88
CA GLN A 174 -3.57 8.16 6.52
C GLN A 174 -4.68 9.22 6.45
N LEU A 175 -4.27 10.46 6.56
CA LEU A 175 -5.10 11.65 6.45
C LEU A 175 -4.52 12.56 5.36
N TRP A 176 -5.23 12.64 4.25
CA TRP A 176 -4.88 13.48 3.11
C TRP A 176 -5.14 14.96 3.39
N ALA A 177 -4.21 15.84 3.02
CA ALA A 177 -4.45 17.27 3.07
C ALA A 177 -5.31 17.71 1.88
N MET A 178 -6.52 18.18 2.16
CA MET A 178 -7.47 18.64 1.15
C MET A 178 -7.91 20.09 1.41
N PRO A 179 -8.01 20.94 0.36
CA PRO A 179 -8.30 22.38 0.50
C PRO A 179 -9.80 22.60 0.81
N LYS A 180 -10.15 22.80 2.08
CA LYS A 180 -11.52 23.02 2.57
C LYS A 180 -12.26 24.11 1.75
N LYS A 181 -11.66 25.30 1.64
CA LYS A 181 -12.29 26.45 0.96
C LYS A 181 -12.56 26.17 -0.50
N TYR A 182 -11.61 25.53 -1.20
CA TYR A 182 -11.77 25.20 -2.61
C TYR A 182 -12.87 24.18 -2.82
N ILE A 183 -12.89 23.10 -2.05
CA ILE A 183 -13.90 22.03 -2.18
C ILE A 183 -15.29 22.57 -1.86
N GLN A 184 -15.44 23.40 -0.82
CA GLN A 184 -16.71 24.05 -0.48
C GLN A 184 -17.21 25.00 -1.57
N LYS A 185 -16.29 25.64 -2.30
CA LYS A 185 -16.62 26.56 -3.40
C LYS A 185 -17.06 25.82 -4.65
N VAL A 186 -16.36 24.75 -5.06
CA VAL A 186 -16.58 24.11 -6.37
C VAL A 186 -17.43 22.84 -6.29
N GLY A 187 -17.55 22.24 -5.11
CA GLY A 187 -18.19 20.95 -4.91
C GLY A 187 -17.26 19.76 -5.16
N GLU A 188 -17.65 18.59 -4.65
CA GLU A 188 -16.82 17.37 -4.70
C GLU A 188 -16.59 16.84 -6.12
N GLU A 189 -17.59 16.95 -7.00
CA GLU A 189 -17.47 16.48 -8.38
C GLU A 189 -16.45 17.28 -9.18
N GLU A 190 -16.48 18.60 -9.07
CA GLU A 190 -15.51 19.45 -9.76
C GLU A 190 -14.14 19.34 -9.14
N PHE A 191 -14.05 19.17 -7.80
CA PHE A 191 -12.79 18.85 -7.13
C PHE A 191 -12.17 17.55 -7.66
N ALA A 192 -12.96 16.49 -7.87
CA ALA A 192 -12.46 15.24 -8.44
C ALA A 192 -12.00 15.38 -9.90
N ARG A 193 -12.56 16.36 -10.66
CA ARG A 193 -12.16 16.65 -12.05
C ARG A 193 -10.94 17.57 -12.13
N LYS A 194 -10.86 18.56 -11.23
CA LYS A 194 -9.78 19.55 -11.15
C LYS A 194 -9.18 19.58 -9.74
N PRO A 195 -8.43 18.55 -9.37
CA PRO A 195 -7.88 18.43 -8.03
C PRO A 195 -6.86 19.53 -7.73
N VAL A 196 -6.91 20.00 -6.48
CA VAL A 196 -5.96 20.94 -5.90
C VAL A 196 -5.42 20.32 -4.63
N GLY A 197 -4.12 20.07 -4.57
CA GLY A 197 -3.41 19.47 -3.44
C GLY A 197 -2.20 20.30 -3.02
N THR A 198 -1.37 19.72 -2.15
CA THR A 198 -0.08 20.31 -1.69
C THR A 198 1.12 19.66 -2.33
N GLY A 199 0.90 18.61 -3.15
CA GLY A 199 1.94 17.75 -3.69
C GLY A 199 2.87 18.43 -4.70
N PRO A 200 3.94 17.73 -5.10
CA PRO A 200 4.96 18.28 -5.99
C PRO A 200 4.47 18.50 -7.42
N TRP A 201 3.35 17.87 -7.81
CA TRP A 201 2.78 17.96 -9.15
C TRP A 201 1.38 18.56 -9.13
N LYS A 202 1.18 19.55 -9.97
CA LYS A 202 -0.08 20.28 -10.14
C LYS A 202 -0.84 19.72 -11.33
N PHE A 203 -2.15 19.58 -11.17
CA PHE A 203 -3.05 19.10 -12.22
C PHE A 203 -3.13 20.07 -13.41
N VAL A 204 -3.00 19.54 -14.61
CA VAL A 204 -3.18 20.27 -15.88
C VAL A 204 -4.43 19.79 -16.60
N SER A 205 -4.52 18.51 -16.93
CA SER A 205 -5.67 17.93 -17.63
C SER A 205 -5.77 16.43 -17.43
N ARG A 206 -6.97 15.87 -17.64
CA ARG A 206 -7.20 14.43 -17.70
C ARG A 206 -8.16 14.08 -18.83
N THR A 207 -7.74 13.12 -19.66
CA THR A 207 -8.60 12.40 -20.59
C THR A 207 -8.80 11.00 -20.05
N VAL A 208 -10.03 10.68 -19.62
CA VAL A 208 -10.36 9.37 -19.03
C VAL A 208 -10.03 8.24 -20.01
N LYS A 209 -9.41 7.17 -19.51
CA LYS A 209 -8.91 6.01 -20.26
C LYS A 209 -7.75 6.31 -21.23
N ASP A 210 -7.14 7.48 -21.16
CA ASP A 210 -6.01 7.85 -22.01
C ASP A 210 -4.85 8.43 -21.20
N GLU A 211 -5.01 9.63 -20.60
CA GLU A 211 -3.88 10.29 -19.96
C GLU A 211 -4.27 11.24 -18.82
N LEU A 212 -3.33 11.39 -17.88
CA LEU A 212 -3.29 12.47 -16.90
C LEU A 212 -2.03 13.31 -17.15
N LYS A 213 -2.20 14.64 -17.30
CA LYS A 213 -1.10 15.59 -17.44
C LYS A 213 -0.95 16.41 -16.16
N LEU A 214 0.28 16.51 -15.72
CA LEU A 214 0.68 17.24 -14.52
C LEU A 214 1.86 18.15 -14.85
N GLU A 215 2.01 19.27 -14.13
CA GLU A 215 3.18 20.13 -14.18
C GLU A 215 3.84 20.25 -12.80
N ALA A 216 5.14 20.44 -12.75
CA ALA A 216 5.88 20.65 -11.52
C ALA A 216 5.36 21.91 -10.80
N PHE A 217 5.15 21.82 -9.50
CA PHE A 217 4.68 22.93 -8.68
C PHE A 217 5.87 23.76 -8.17
N ASP A 218 6.09 24.93 -8.76
CA ASP A 218 7.20 25.82 -8.36
C ASP A 218 7.09 26.28 -6.91
N GLY A 219 5.86 26.44 -6.40
CA GLY A 219 5.59 26.79 -5.01
C GLY A 219 5.63 25.61 -4.04
N TYR A 220 6.16 24.45 -4.45
CA TYR A 220 6.24 23.27 -3.60
C TYR A 220 7.06 23.55 -2.33
N TRP A 221 6.54 23.21 -1.17
CA TRP A 221 7.10 23.57 0.12
C TRP A 221 8.49 22.95 0.39
N ASN A 222 8.74 21.75 -0.13
CA ASN A 222 10.02 21.05 0.02
C ASN A 222 10.88 21.24 -1.23
N GLN A 223 11.63 22.33 -1.25
CA GLN A 223 12.43 22.71 -2.42
C GLN A 223 13.52 21.70 -2.77
N ASP A 224 14.06 20.98 -1.77
CA ASP A 224 15.07 19.91 -1.98
C ASP A 224 14.50 18.68 -2.69
N LYS A 225 13.18 18.51 -2.63
CA LYS A 225 12.41 17.41 -3.24
C LYS A 225 11.49 17.89 -4.36
N ARG A 226 11.69 19.09 -4.86
CA ARG A 226 10.93 19.59 -6.01
C ARG A 226 11.29 18.80 -7.26
N PRO A 227 10.31 18.45 -8.14
CA PRO A 227 10.61 17.76 -9.38
C PRO A 227 11.62 18.53 -10.26
N GLY A 228 12.63 17.83 -10.77
CA GLY A 228 13.55 18.35 -11.79
C GLY A 228 12.96 18.33 -13.21
N ILE A 229 11.86 17.63 -13.39
CA ILE A 229 11.12 17.49 -14.66
C ILE A 229 9.93 18.43 -14.62
N LYS A 230 9.70 19.20 -15.71
CA LYS A 230 8.62 20.18 -15.76
C LYS A 230 7.25 19.56 -15.96
N ASP A 231 7.12 18.68 -16.97
CA ASP A 231 5.85 18.13 -17.36
C ASP A 231 5.85 16.60 -17.17
N LEU A 232 4.84 16.07 -16.49
CA LEU A 232 4.63 14.63 -16.31
C LEU A 232 3.32 14.23 -17.00
N THR A 233 3.42 13.31 -17.97
CA THR A 233 2.26 12.68 -18.58
C THR A 233 2.19 11.22 -18.15
N ILE A 234 1.09 10.83 -17.51
CA ILE A 234 0.77 9.45 -17.16
C ILE A 234 -0.20 8.91 -18.21
N LYS A 235 0.27 8.06 -19.10
CA LYS A 235 -0.52 7.35 -20.11
C LYS A 235 -1.14 6.09 -19.52
N VAL A 236 -2.39 5.80 -19.90
CA VAL A 236 -3.08 4.56 -19.56
C VAL A 236 -3.09 3.65 -20.77
N ILE A 237 -2.31 2.58 -20.71
CA ILE A 237 -2.18 1.59 -21.79
C ILE A 237 -2.42 0.20 -21.18
N PRO A 238 -3.68 -0.28 -21.14
CA PRO A 238 -4.02 -1.54 -20.50
C PRO A 238 -3.37 -2.76 -21.14
N GLU A 239 -3.31 -2.77 -22.48
CA GLU A 239 -2.78 -3.90 -23.23
C GLU A 239 -1.26 -3.99 -23.11
N ASP A 240 -0.76 -5.09 -22.57
CA ASP A 240 0.66 -5.31 -22.25
C ASP A 240 1.56 -5.13 -23.47
N LEU A 241 1.23 -5.75 -24.61
CA LEU A 241 2.04 -5.66 -25.83
C LEU A 241 2.04 -4.25 -26.43
N THR A 242 0.93 -3.54 -26.36
CA THR A 242 0.82 -2.14 -26.78
C THR A 242 1.69 -1.23 -25.89
N ARG A 243 1.68 -1.46 -24.58
CA ARG A 243 2.51 -0.73 -23.61
C ARG A 243 4.01 -0.99 -23.86
N VAL A 244 4.38 -2.24 -24.10
CA VAL A 244 5.74 -2.62 -24.48
C VAL A 244 6.16 -1.97 -25.80
N ALA A 245 5.31 -1.97 -26.82
CA ALA A 245 5.60 -1.33 -28.10
C ALA A 245 5.78 0.19 -27.96
N ALA A 246 4.94 0.85 -27.16
CA ALA A 246 5.09 2.27 -26.86
C ALA A 246 6.44 2.58 -26.19
N PHE A 247 6.90 1.73 -25.28
CA PHE A 247 8.23 1.86 -24.67
C PHE A 247 9.33 1.61 -25.70
N LYS A 248 9.30 0.51 -26.44
CA LYS A 248 10.34 0.18 -27.43
C LYS A 248 10.51 1.27 -28.49
N THR A 249 9.42 1.89 -28.93
CA THR A 249 9.44 2.97 -29.93
C THR A 249 9.76 4.36 -29.37
N GLY A 250 9.95 4.50 -28.06
CA GLY A 250 10.27 5.79 -27.42
C GLY A 250 9.09 6.73 -27.22
N LYS A 251 7.86 6.25 -27.39
CA LYS A 251 6.64 7.03 -27.10
C LYS A 251 6.43 7.25 -25.60
N VAL A 252 6.98 6.36 -24.77
CA VAL A 252 7.01 6.48 -23.32
C VAL A 252 8.41 6.20 -22.80
N ASP A 253 8.77 6.84 -21.69
CA ASP A 253 10.10 6.79 -21.08
C ASP A 253 10.20 5.77 -19.95
N PHE A 254 9.04 5.41 -19.40
CA PHE A 254 8.92 4.51 -18.26
C PHE A 254 7.65 3.64 -18.43
N ILE A 255 7.75 2.35 -18.12
CA ILE A 255 6.60 1.47 -18.00
C ILE A 255 6.61 0.70 -16.69
N ASP A 256 5.43 0.51 -16.15
CA ASP A 256 5.20 -0.49 -15.10
C ASP A 256 4.84 -1.85 -15.73
N ASN A 257 4.87 -2.88 -14.91
CA ASN A 257 4.39 -4.21 -15.28
C ASN A 257 4.93 -4.70 -16.65
N VAL A 258 6.27 -4.79 -16.79
CA VAL A 258 6.85 -5.53 -17.90
C VAL A 258 6.29 -6.96 -17.85
N PRO A 259 5.70 -7.49 -18.96
CA PRO A 259 5.16 -8.84 -18.96
C PRO A 259 6.19 -9.87 -18.50
N PRO A 260 5.81 -10.86 -17.66
CA PRO A 260 6.74 -11.84 -17.09
C PRO A 260 7.62 -12.53 -18.13
N SER A 261 7.04 -12.88 -19.29
CA SER A 261 7.77 -13.51 -20.41
C SER A 261 8.81 -12.62 -21.08
N MET A 262 8.73 -11.29 -20.89
CA MET A 262 9.62 -10.31 -21.54
C MET A 262 10.66 -9.72 -20.59
N VAL A 263 10.65 -10.06 -19.32
CA VAL A 263 11.57 -9.48 -18.32
C VAL A 263 13.04 -9.71 -18.71
N GLU A 264 13.40 -10.89 -19.16
CA GLU A 264 14.77 -11.20 -19.56
C GLU A 264 15.22 -10.47 -20.84
N GLU A 265 14.30 -10.15 -21.74
CA GLU A 265 14.57 -9.31 -22.91
C GLU A 265 14.88 -7.87 -22.46
N PHE A 266 14.03 -7.32 -21.58
CA PHE A 266 14.18 -5.95 -21.10
C PHE A 266 15.48 -5.74 -20.32
N LYS A 267 15.90 -6.72 -19.51
CA LYS A 267 17.19 -6.68 -18.79
C LYS A 267 18.40 -6.57 -19.71
N LYS A 268 18.28 -7.06 -20.95
CA LYS A 268 19.35 -7.05 -21.95
C LYS A 268 19.25 -5.90 -22.94
N MET A 269 18.20 -5.08 -22.85
CA MET A 269 17.94 -4.01 -23.81
C MET A 269 18.91 -2.83 -23.60
N PRO A 270 19.70 -2.41 -24.64
CA PRO A 270 20.62 -1.28 -24.49
C PRO A 270 19.91 0.01 -24.10
N GLY A 271 20.51 0.77 -23.18
CA GLY A 271 19.98 2.06 -22.72
C GLY A 271 18.70 1.95 -21.87
N VAL A 272 18.36 0.75 -21.41
CA VAL A 272 17.22 0.47 -20.54
C VAL A 272 17.71 -0.08 -19.21
N LYS A 273 17.14 0.41 -18.14
CA LYS A 273 17.29 -0.13 -16.79
C LYS A 273 15.99 -0.78 -16.37
N THR A 274 16.10 -1.85 -15.61
CA THR A 274 14.97 -2.54 -15.02
C THR A 274 15.16 -2.73 -13.54
N VAL A 275 14.07 -2.75 -12.80
CA VAL A 275 14.02 -3.21 -11.41
C VAL A 275 12.85 -4.15 -11.24
N THR A 276 13.09 -5.26 -10.56
CA THR A 276 12.02 -6.18 -10.17
C THR A 276 11.79 -6.02 -8.67
N LEU A 277 10.57 -5.68 -8.31
CA LEU A 277 10.16 -5.44 -6.94
C LEU A 277 9.06 -6.41 -6.54
N VAL A 278 9.01 -6.74 -5.25
CA VAL A 278 7.88 -7.48 -4.69
C VAL A 278 6.65 -6.58 -4.70
N SER A 279 5.54 -7.08 -5.22
CA SER A 279 4.27 -6.35 -5.15
C SER A 279 3.78 -6.26 -3.70
N GLY A 280 3.15 -5.15 -3.34
CA GLY A 280 2.37 -5.02 -2.11
C GLY A 280 1.11 -5.88 -2.13
N ASN A 281 0.69 -6.36 -3.30
CA ASN A 281 -0.44 -7.26 -3.47
C ASN A 281 -0.01 -8.73 -3.35
N ASN A 282 -0.95 -9.56 -2.92
CA ASN A 282 -0.80 -11.00 -2.88
C ASN A 282 -1.97 -11.63 -3.61
N LEU A 283 -1.73 -12.72 -4.30
CA LEU A 283 -2.79 -13.55 -4.82
C LEU A 283 -3.14 -14.65 -3.80
N PHE A 284 -4.42 -14.86 -3.61
CA PHE A 284 -4.93 -15.92 -2.75
C PHE A 284 -6.30 -16.43 -3.25
N LEU A 285 -6.69 -17.59 -2.79
CA LEU A 285 -8.02 -18.14 -3.02
C LEU A 285 -8.88 -17.91 -1.78
N ASN A 286 -9.96 -17.18 -1.95
CA ASN A 286 -10.98 -17.02 -0.91
C ASN A 286 -12.00 -18.15 -0.96
N PHE A 287 -12.42 -18.58 0.22
CA PHE A 287 -13.47 -19.56 0.45
C PHE A 287 -14.55 -18.95 1.33
N ASN A 288 -15.81 -19.23 1.05
CA ASN A 288 -16.88 -18.82 1.94
C ASN A 288 -16.97 -19.81 3.13
N THR A 289 -16.48 -19.37 4.29
CA THR A 289 -16.51 -20.18 5.52
C THR A 289 -17.76 -19.96 6.35
N GLN A 290 -18.60 -18.99 6.00
CA GLN A 290 -19.80 -18.61 6.78
C GLN A 290 -21.06 -19.37 6.33
N MET A 291 -21.01 -20.07 5.22
CA MET A 291 -22.15 -20.87 4.71
C MET A 291 -22.07 -22.30 5.23
N PRO A 292 -22.95 -22.72 6.16
CA PRO A 292 -22.90 -24.09 6.72
C PRO A 292 -23.09 -25.21 5.66
N LYS A 293 -23.76 -24.91 4.55
CA LYS A 293 -23.97 -25.85 3.44
C LYS A 293 -22.83 -25.88 2.44
N SER A 294 -21.91 -24.90 2.48
CA SER A 294 -20.74 -24.88 1.59
C SER A 294 -19.75 -25.97 2.01
N PRO A 295 -19.22 -26.78 1.09
CA PRO A 295 -18.11 -27.68 1.40
C PRO A 295 -16.93 -26.97 2.07
N PHE A 296 -16.68 -25.69 1.74
CA PHE A 296 -15.59 -24.89 2.30
C PHE A 296 -15.83 -24.41 3.73
N HIS A 297 -17.00 -24.66 4.32
CA HIS A 297 -17.23 -24.50 5.76
C HIS A 297 -16.31 -25.44 6.57
N ASP A 298 -16.07 -26.64 6.06
CA ASP A 298 -15.14 -27.60 6.67
C ASP A 298 -13.67 -27.21 6.40
N VAL A 299 -12.90 -27.07 7.47
CA VAL A 299 -11.46 -26.72 7.38
C VAL A 299 -10.66 -27.74 6.57
N ARG A 300 -11.04 -29.04 6.63
CA ARG A 300 -10.36 -30.11 5.89
C ARG A 300 -10.48 -29.93 4.39
N VAL A 301 -11.62 -29.42 3.90
CA VAL A 301 -11.82 -29.09 2.49
C VAL A 301 -10.91 -27.94 2.08
N ARG A 302 -10.79 -26.90 2.91
CA ARG A 302 -9.88 -25.77 2.64
C ARG A 302 -8.41 -26.21 2.66
N GLN A 303 -8.02 -27.08 3.60
CA GLN A 303 -6.67 -27.67 3.65
C GLN A 303 -6.42 -28.58 2.43
N ALA A 304 -7.42 -29.32 1.97
CA ALA A 304 -7.33 -30.11 0.75
C ALA A 304 -7.04 -29.21 -0.46
N ALA A 305 -7.75 -28.09 -0.59
CA ALA A 305 -7.47 -27.10 -1.64
C ALA A 305 -6.04 -26.56 -1.54
N ALA A 306 -5.53 -26.33 -0.32
CA ALA A 306 -4.17 -25.86 -0.09
C ALA A 306 -3.09 -26.86 -0.56
N HIS A 307 -3.30 -28.16 -0.29
CA HIS A 307 -2.39 -29.22 -0.74
C HIS A 307 -2.55 -29.57 -2.22
N ALA A 308 -3.68 -29.22 -2.85
CA ALA A 308 -3.96 -29.54 -4.23
C ALA A 308 -3.12 -28.75 -5.24
N ILE A 309 -2.68 -27.53 -4.90
CA ILE A 309 -2.13 -26.55 -5.84
C ILE A 309 -0.59 -26.54 -5.80
N ASP A 310 0.04 -26.82 -6.95
CA ASP A 310 1.47 -26.64 -7.13
C ASP A 310 1.80 -25.18 -7.48
N VAL A 311 1.92 -24.36 -6.44
CA VAL A 311 2.22 -22.94 -6.58
C VAL A 311 3.61 -22.71 -7.19
N ASP A 312 4.59 -23.56 -6.90
CA ASP A 312 5.95 -23.44 -7.46
C ASP A 312 5.95 -23.70 -8.97
N ALA A 313 5.18 -24.70 -9.42
CA ALA A 313 5.01 -24.94 -10.86
C ALA A 313 4.28 -23.78 -11.56
N ILE A 314 3.27 -23.18 -10.92
CA ILE A 314 2.58 -21.99 -11.45
C ILE A 314 3.56 -20.82 -11.58
N ILE A 315 4.32 -20.50 -10.53
CA ILE A 315 5.33 -19.44 -10.58
C ILE A 315 6.32 -19.69 -11.73
N LYS A 316 6.81 -20.92 -11.86
CA LYS A 316 7.79 -21.26 -12.88
C LYS A 316 7.24 -21.21 -14.30
N ARG A 317 6.04 -21.75 -14.53
CA ARG A 317 5.51 -22.01 -15.89
C ARG A 317 4.59 -20.91 -16.41
N VAL A 318 3.79 -20.30 -15.54
CA VAL A 318 2.82 -19.25 -15.90
C VAL A 318 3.45 -17.87 -15.74
N LEU A 319 4.21 -17.67 -14.64
CA LEU A 319 4.81 -16.38 -14.30
C LEU A 319 6.29 -16.27 -14.67
N PHE A 320 6.88 -17.27 -15.35
CA PHE A 320 8.30 -17.24 -15.76
C PHE A 320 9.26 -16.92 -14.60
N GLY A 321 8.94 -17.37 -13.40
CA GLY A 321 9.70 -17.09 -12.19
C GLY A 321 9.37 -15.74 -11.51
N GLN A 322 8.45 -14.96 -12.05
CA GLN A 322 8.07 -13.65 -11.50
C GLN A 322 7.04 -13.79 -10.36
N GLY A 323 7.40 -14.52 -9.32
CA GLY A 323 6.59 -14.70 -8.12
C GLY A 323 7.42 -15.17 -6.94
N GLU A 324 7.04 -14.75 -5.75
CA GLU A 324 7.60 -15.21 -4.48
C GLU A 324 6.54 -15.98 -3.70
N ARG A 325 6.83 -17.24 -3.40
CA ARG A 325 5.95 -18.04 -2.56
C ARG A 325 6.07 -17.61 -1.10
N TYR A 326 4.95 -17.52 -0.40
CA TYR A 326 4.94 -17.14 1.01
C TYR A 326 3.85 -17.91 1.78
N ALA A 327 3.94 -17.94 3.12
CA ALA A 327 2.89 -18.53 3.96
C ALA A 327 1.76 -17.52 4.21
N GLN A 328 1.88 -16.68 5.25
CA GLN A 328 0.86 -15.68 5.60
C GLN A 328 1.39 -14.27 5.59
N VAL A 329 2.68 -14.10 5.90
CA VAL A 329 3.37 -12.81 5.95
C VAL A 329 4.70 -12.94 5.21
N GLY A 330 5.00 -11.99 4.34
CA GLY A 330 6.26 -11.95 3.59
C GLY A 330 7.45 -11.58 4.50
N LYS A 331 8.63 -12.04 4.14
CA LYS A 331 9.88 -11.69 4.83
C LYS A 331 10.05 -10.17 4.87
N GLY A 332 10.49 -9.67 6.01
CA GLY A 332 10.69 -8.23 6.23
C GLY A 332 9.43 -7.47 6.70
N SER A 333 8.28 -8.13 6.78
CA SER A 333 7.05 -7.54 7.32
C SER A 333 6.87 -7.88 8.80
N ASN A 334 6.18 -7.03 9.52
CA ASN A 334 5.81 -7.26 10.92
C ASN A 334 4.94 -8.53 11.04
N GLY A 335 5.18 -9.33 12.05
CA GLY A 335 4.50 -10.62 12.19
C GLY A 335 5.04 -11.75 11.30
N TYR A 336 6.13 -11.53 10.53
CA TYR A 336 6.81 -12.61 9.83
C TYR A 336 7.28 -13.69 10.81
N ASP A 337 6.91 -14.94 10.53
CA ASP A 337 7.32 -16.11 11.29
C ASP A 337 8.09 -17.09 10.38
N PRO A 338 9.41 -17.23 10.55
CA PRO A 338 10.21 -18.11 9.71
C PRO A 338 9.86 -19.59 9.89
N ALA A 339 9.19 -19.97 10.99
CA ALA A 339 8.72 -21.34 11.20
C ALA A 339 7.48 -21.68 10.37
N LEU A 340 6.68 -20.66 9.99
CA LEU A 340 5.48 -20.85 9.22
C LEU A 340 5.82 -21.06 7.74
N LYS A 341 5.55 -22.25 7.22
CA LYS A 341 5.85 -22.64 5.83
C LYS A 341 4.57 -22.68 4.99
N PRO A 342 4.65 -22.37 3.68
CA PRO A 342 3.55 -22.62 2.76
C PRO A 342 3.15 -24.09 2.75
N TYR A 343 1.89 -24.39 2.43
CA TYR A 343 1.42 -25.77 2.26
C TYR A 343 2.22 -26.49 1.17
N ALA A 344 2.66 -27.70 1.46
CA ALA A 344 3.31 -28.53 0.46
C ALA A 344 2.29 -29.01 -0.59
N PHE A 345 2.69 -29.05 -1.85
CA PHE A 345 1.90 -29.69 -2.90
C PHE A 345 1.83 -31.21 -2.65
N ASP A 346 0.65 -31.72 -2.38
CA ASP A 346 0.40 -33.16 -2.12
C ASP A 346 -1.06 -33.51 -2.48
N GLN A 347 -1.27 -33.92 -3.71
CA GLN A 347 -2.61 -34.29 -4.18
C GLN A 347 -3.16 -35.56 -3.50
N LYS A 348 -2.29 -36.45 -3.01
CA LYS A 348 -2.74 -37.62 -2.26
C LYS A 348 -3.35 -37.17 -0.94
N ARG A 349 -2.63 -36.33 -0.21
CA ARG A 349 -3.14 -35.72 1.03
C ARG A 349 -4.41 -34.92 0.81
N ALA A 350 -4.51 -34.17 -0.28
CA ALA A 350 -5.72 -33.44 -0.65
C ALA A 350 -6.92 -34.36 -0.78
N ARG A 351 -6.81 -35.48 -1.52
CA ARG A 351 -7.89 -36.46 -1.67
C ARG A 351 -8.26 -37.17 -0.35
N GLU A 352 -7.26 -37.44 0.49
CA GLU A 352 -7.50 -38.01 1.83
C GLU A 352 -8.33 -37.05 2.70
N LEU A 353 -8.01 -35.76 2.70
CA LEU A 353 -8.73 -34.73 3.44
C LEU A 353 -10.17 -34.59 2.91
N LEU A 354 -10.37 -34.59 1.60
CA LEU A 354 -11.71 -34.57 1.00
C LEU A 354 -12.53 -35.79 1.42
N LYS A 355 -11.93 -36.97 1.40
CA LYS A 355 -12.60 -38.21 1.87
C LYS A 355 -13.00 -38.11 3.35
N GLN A 356 -12.10 -37.62 4.22
CA GLN A 356 -12.37 -37.40 5.64
C GLN A 356 -13.49 -36.37 5.88
N ALA A 357 -13.59 -35.36 4.99
CA ALA A 357 -14.63 -34.33 5.04
C ALA A 357 -16.00 -34.84 4.47
N GLY A 358 -16.10 -36.07 3.98
CA GLY A 358 -17.34 -36.63 3.42
C GLY A 358 -17.48 -36.50 1.89
N TYR A 359 -16.42 -36.11 1.20
CA TYR A 359 -16.40 -35.93 -0.26
C TYR A 359 -15.44 -36.89 -0.97
N PRO A 360 -15.60 -38.22 -0.84
CA PRO A 360 -14.68 -39.20 -1.45
C PRO A 360 -14.65 -39.13 -2.98
N ASN A 361 -15.73 -38.68 -3.62
CA ASN A 361 -15.86 -38.52 -5.07
C ASN A 361 -15.75 -37.05 -5.51
N GLY A 362 -15.37 -36.16 -4.59
CA GLY A 362 -15.32 -34.71 -4.83
C GLY A 362 -16.71 -34.08 -4.96
N PHE A 363 -16.74 -32.84 -5.45
CA PHE A 363 -17.97 -32.05 -5.62
C PHE A 363 -17.77 -30.97 -6.70
N ASP A 364 -18.87 -30.47 -7.25
CA ASP A 364 -18.88 -29.34 -8.20
C ASP A 364 -19.02 -28.02 -7.43
N THR A 365 -18.31 -26.99 -7.88
CA THR A 365 -18.34 -25.66 -7.24
C THR A 365 -18.10 -24.54 -8.24
N PRO A 366 -18.75 -23.37 -8.08
CA PRO A 366 -18.39 -22.18 -8.85
C PRO A 366 -16.98 -21.71 -8.49
N CYS A 367 -16.22 -21.30 -9.50
CA CYS A 367 -14.89 -20.73 -9.33
C CYS A 367 -14.79 -19.40 -10.09
N TYR A 368 -14.68 -18.31 -9.36
CA TYR A 368 -14.74 -16.97 -9.91
C TYR A 368 -13.33 -16.45 -10.17
N ASN A 369 -13.05 -16.10 -11.41
CA ASN A 369 -11.74 -15.65 -11.86
C ASN A 369 -11.77 -14.17 -12.28
N LEU A 370 -10.75 -13.40 -11.85
CA LEU A 370 -10.57 -12.01 -12.26
C LEU A 370 -9.90 -11.97 -13.63
N THR A 371 -10.50 -11.26 -14.59
CA THR A 371 -9.96 -11.12 -15.95
C THR A 371 -9.26 -9.79 -16.20
N THR A 372 -9.45 -8.81 -15.33
CA THR A 372 -8.83 -7.50 -15.46
C THR A 372 -7.37 -7.54 -15.01
N PRO A 373 -6.41 -7.13 -15.85
CA PRO A 373 -4.99 -7.20 -15.54
C PRO A 373 -4.59 -6.11 -14.54
N ARG A 374 -4.68 -6.40 -13.25
CA ARG A 374 -4.11 -5.55 -12.18
C ARG A 374 -2.66 -5.91 -11.87
N GLU A 375 -2.34 -7.18 -12.01
CA GLU A 375 -1.00 -7.75 -11.93
C GLU A 375 -0.82 -8.68 -13.14
N PRO A 376 0.39 -8.82 -13.66
CA PRO A 376 0.64 -9.69 -14.79
C PRO A 376 0.26 -11.14 -14.50
N GLY A 377 -0.44 -11.79 -15.42
CA GLY A 377 -0.75 -13.21 -15.38
C GLY A 377 -1.84 -13.64 -14.40
N VAL A 378 -2.57 -12.73 -13.78
CA VAL A 378 -3.59 -13.04 -12.76
C VAL A 378 -4.66 -13.98 -13.28
N LYS A 379 -5.15 -13.76 -14.51
CA LYS A 379 -6.18 -14.61 -15.14
C LYS A 379 -5.65 -16.03 -15.31
N GLU A 380 -4.51 -16.18 -15.93
CA GLU A 380 -3.87 -17.46 -16.25
C GLU A 380 -3.51 -18.23 -14.96
N VAL A 381 -3.05 -17.53 -13.93
CA VAL A 381 -2.79 -18.14 -12.62
C VAL A 381 -4.07 -18.65 -11.98
N GLY A 382 -5.17 -17.90 -12.02
CA GLY A 382 -6.48 -18.35 -11.52
C GLY A 382 -6.94 -19.60 -12.24
N GLU A 383 -6.85 -19.63 -13.58
CA GLU A 383 -7.20 -20.81 -14.40
C GLU A 383 -6.34 -22.04 -14.04
N ALA A 384 -5.02 -21.85 -13.87
CA ALA A 384 -4.12 -22.92 -13.46
C ALA A 384 -4.46 -23.45 -12.05
N MET A 385 -4.75 -22.58 -11.08
CA MET A 385 -5.16 -23.01 -9.74
C MET A 385 -6.45 -23.85 -9.78
N TYR A 386 -7.44 -23.43 -10.57
CA TYR A 386 -8.71 -24.15 -10.71
C TYR A 386 -8.55 -25.51 -11.39
N ALA A 387 -7.61 -25.62 -12.34
CA ALA A 387 -7.25 -26.92 -12.93
C ALA A 387 -6.65 -27.87 -11.87
N TYR A 388 -5.77 -27.38 -11.00
CA TYR A 388 -5.22 -28.16 -9.89
C TYR A 388 -6.31 -28.62 -8.88
N LEU A 389 -7.25 -27.75 -8.54
CA LEU A 389 -8.39 -28.10 -7.69
C LEU A 389 -9.24 -29.20 -8.32
N SER A 390 -9.55 -29.08 -9.61
CA SER A 390 -10.34 -30.06 -10.35
C SER A 390 -9.65 -31.42 -10.41
N ALA A 391 -8.32 -31.47 -10.48
CA ALA A 391 -7.55 -32.72 -10.50
C ALA A 391 -7.66 -33.56 -9.21
N VAL A 392 -8.06 -32.97 -8.09
CA VAL A 392 -8.28 -33.70 -6.82
C VAL A 392 -9.77 -33.94 -6.51
N GLY A 393 -10.70 -33.48 -7.37
CA GLY A 393 -12.12 -33.65 -7.20
C GLY A 393 -12.90 -32.41 -6.77
N ILE A 394 -12.27 -31.25 -6.59
CA ILE A 394 -12.95 -29.96 -6.41
C ILE A 394 -13.20 -29.40 -7.82
N ARG A 395 -14.28 -29.82 -8.46
CA ARG A 395 -14.56 -29.54 -9.88
C ARG A 395 -15.05 -28.10 -10.08
N CYS A 396 -14.15 -27.24 -10.56
CA CYS A 396 -14.39 -25.83 -10.77
C CYS A 396 -15.23 -25.55 -12.03
N GLN A 397 -16.38 -24.92 -11.85
CA GLN A 397 -17.14 -24.27 -12.92
C GLN A 397 -16.67 -22.83 -13.04
N VAL A 398 -15.69 -22.58 -13.90
CA VAL A 398 -15.01 -21.28 -13.97
C VAL A 398 -15.93 -20.21 -14.53
N ARG A 399 -16.04 -19.09 -13.81
CA ARG A 399 -16.76 -17.88 -14.20
C ARG A 399 -15.78 -16.71 -14.23
N ASN A 400 -15.53 -16.19 -15.42
CA ASN A 400 -14.67 -15.04 -15.62
C ASN A 400 -15.43 -13.74 -15.33
N LEU A 401 -14.88 -12.88 -14.49
CA LEU A 401 -15.49 -11.63 -14.06
C LEU A 401 -14.60 -10.43 -14.37
N GLU A 402 -15.20 -9.40 -14.90
CA GLU A 402 -14.61 -8.07 -14.96
C GLU A 402 -14.49 -7.47 -13.55
N TYR A 403 -13.57 -6.51 -13.37
CA TYR A 403 -13.23 -5.95 -12.05
C TYR A 403 -14.45 -5.43 -11.27
N GLY A 404 -15.37 -4.72 -11.93
CA GLY A 404 -16.57 -4.18 -11.26
C GLY A 404 -17.50 -5.27 -10.71
N ALA A 405 -17.75 -6.33 -11.48
CA ALA A 405 -18.54 -7.46 -11.05
C ALA A 405 -17.83 -8.27 -9.94
N TRP A 406 -16.51 -8.46 -10.10
CA TRP A 406 -15.66 -9.16 -9.15
C TRP A 406 -15.61 -8.45 -7.79
N ILE A 407 -15.39 -7.12 -7.76
CA ILE A 407 -15.39 -6.35 -6.51
C ILE A 407 -16.79 -6.33 -5.86
N SER A 408 -17.84 -6.28 -6.66
CA SER A 408 -19.22 -6.32 -6.16
C SER A 408 -19.54 -7.66 -5.50
N LEU A 409 -19.09 -8.78 -6.08
CA LEU A 409 -19.20 -10.10 -5.49
C LEU A 409 -18.50 -10.16 -4.13
N GLY A 410 -17.27 -9.63 -4.04
CA GLY A 410 -16.55 -9.52 -2.78
C GLY A 410 -17.28 -8.72 -1.71
N LYS A 411 -17.88 -7.58 -2.08
CA LYS A 411 -18.59 -6.69 -1.14
C LYS A 411 -19.86 -7.30 -0.53
N ARG A 412 -20.48 -8.28 -1.19
CA ARG A 412 -21.75 -8.88 -0.77
C ARG A 412 -21.64 -9.88 0.38
N GLY A 413 -20.45 -10.21 0.86
CA GLY A 413 -20.19 -11.29 1.81
C GLY A 413 -20.95 -11.27 3.14
N ARG A 414 -21.70 -10.20 3.43
CA ARG A 414 -22.44 -10.08 4.70
C ARG A 414 -23.92 -9.75 4.59
N SER A 415 -24.35 -9.12 3.53
CA SER A 415 -25.73 -8.56 3.44
C SER A 415 -26.50 -9.04 2.22
N GLY A 416 -25.88 -9.85 1.37
CA GLY A 416 -26.51 -10.42 0.19
C GLY A 416 -26.83 -11.89 0.35
N PRO A 417 -27.66 -12.45 -0.54
CA PRO A 417 -27.85 -13.88 -0.62
C PRO A 417 -26.49 -14.55 -0.81
N PRO A 418 -26.37 -15.84 -0.45
CA PRO A 418 -25.13 -16.59 -0.52
C PRO A 418 -24.69 -16.87 -1.97
N GLU A 419 -24.54 -15.83 -2.76
CA GLU A 419 -24.20 -15.95 -4.18
C GLU A 419 -22.75 -16.35 -4.41
N MET A 420 -21.89 -16.25 -3.39
CA MET A 420 -20.54 -16.76 -3.42
C MET A 420 -20.44 -18.08 -2.64
N ASP A 421 -21.13 -19.11 -3.13
CA ASP A 421 -20.78 -20.47 -2.78
C ASP A 421 -19.68 -20.90 -3.75
N GLY A 422 -18.45 -21.07 -3.25
CA GLY A 422 -17.36 -21.49 -4.10
C GLY A 422 -16.01 -20.87 -3.78
N VAL A 423 -15.20 -20.76 -4.83
CA VAL A 423 -13.82 -20.27 -4.76
C VAL A 423 -13.69 -18.97 -5.54
N LEU A 424 -13.10 -17.97 -4.94
CA LEU A 424 -12.80 -16.70 -5.58
C LEU A 424 -11.28 -16.49 -5.64
N SER A 425 -10.71 -16.38 -6.83
CA SER A 425 -9.34 -15.86 -6.95
C SER A 425 -9.35 -14.39 -6.59
N TRP A 426 -8.61 -14.05 -5.55
CA TRP A 426 -8.61 -12.72 -4.99
C TRP A 426 -7.20 -12.16 -4.93
N MET A 427 -7.06 -10.89 -5.32
CA MET A 427 -5.81 -10.18 -5.17
C MET A 427 -6.02 -8.99 -4.25
N TRP A 428 -5.19 -8.94 -3.21
CA TRP A 428 -5.28 -7.87 -2.24
C TRP A 428 -3.92 -7.47 -1.69
N SER A 429 -3.82 -6.21 -1.31
CA SER A 429 -2.71 -5.73 -0.50
C SER A 429 -2.76 -6.34 0.91
N GLN A 430 -1.62 -6.82 1.39
CA GLN A 430 -1.48 -7.25 2.79
C GLN A 430 -1.40 -6.05 3.77
N GLY A 431 -1.82 -4.88 3.31
CA GLY A 431 -1.71 -3.64 4.05
C GLY A 431 -0.53 -2.81 3.59
N LEU A 432 -0.17 -1.86 4.42
CA LEU A 432 1.01 -1.03 4.21
C LEU A 432 2.27 -1.89 4.18
N PRO A 433 3.29 -1.52 3.39
CA PRO A 433 4.57 -2.22 3.41
C PRO A 433 5.05 -2.43 4.83
N GLY A 434 5.24 -3.69 5.18
CA GLY A 434 5.79 -4.05 6.45
C GLY A 434 4.81 -4.28 7.60
N ASP A 435 3.49 -4.04 7.46
CA ASP A 435 2.52 -4.31 8.52
C ASP A 435 1.17 -4.84 8.01
N PRO A 436 0.82 -6.10 8.30
CA PRO A 436 -0.44 -6.69 7.85
C PRO A 436 -1.65 -6.33 8.72
N GLY A 437 -1.44 -5.77 9.92
CA GLY A 437 -2.48 -5.63 10.93
C GLY A 437 -3.70 -4.85 10.44
N LEU A 438 -3.47 -3.72 9.76
CA LEU A 438 -4.55 -2.90 9.20
C LEU A 438 -5.36 -3.64 8.12
N ALA A 439 -4.68 -4.32 7.20
CA ALA A 439 -5.33 -5.09 6.16
C ALA A 439 -6.10 -6.28 6.74
N TRP A 440 -5.52 -6.97 7.72
CA TRP A 440 -6.20 -8.10 8.37
C TRP A 440 -7.42 -7.65 9.17
N SER A 441 -7.37 -6.52 9.85
CA SER A 441 -8.56 -5.95 10.51
C SER A 441 -9.67 -5.65 9.51
N GLY A 442 -9.33 -5.21 8.31
CA GLY A 442 -10.30 -5.01 7.24
C GLY A 442 -10.81 -6.30 6.57
N HIS A 443 -9.98 -7.33 6.47
CA HIS A 443 -10.28 -8.55 5.71
C HIS A 443 -10.79 -9.72 6.52
N LEU A 444 -10.30 -9.88 7.74
CA LEU A 444 -10.56 -11.07 8.56
C LEU A 444 -11.60 -10.82 9.62
N HIS A 445 -11.72 -9.58 10.10
CA HIS A 445 -12.61 -9.27 11.22
C HIS A 445 -14.06 -9.54 10.84
N SER A 446 -14.73 -10.45 11.53
CA SER A 446 -16.12 -10.81 11.29
C SER A 446 -17.08 -9.64 11.49
N TYR A 447 -16.66 -8.62 12.21
CA TYR A 447 -17.48 -7.57 12.80
C TYR A 447 -17.66 -6.34 11.90
N GLN A 448 -16.91 -6.19 10.84
CA GLN A 448 -17.02 -5.01 9.98
C GLN A 448 -18.23 -5.11 9.04
N ALA A 449 -19.40 -5.18 9.70
CA ALA A 449 -20.67 -5.02 9.03
C ALA A 449 -20.81 -3.58 8.55
N GLY A 450 -20.86 -3.41 7.27
CA GLY A 450 -21.46 -2.22 6.69
C GLY A 450 -20.55 -1.09 6.28
N GLY A 451 -19.24 -1.21 6.34
CA GLY A 451 -18.45 -0.05 5.96
C GLY A 451 -16.96 -0.30 5.82
N GLY A 452 -16.55 -1.38 5.30
CA GLY A 452 -15.13 -1.68 5.14
C GLY A 452 -14.89 -3.05 4.54
N TRP A 453 -13.69 -3.43 4.53
CA TRP A 453 -13.15 -4.56 3.81
C TRP A 453 -13.49 -5.94 4.37
N GLY A 454 -13.93 -6.06 5.60
CA GLY A 454 -14.23 -7.30 6.31
C GLY A 454 -15.25 -8.22 5.64
N THR A 455 -15.91 -7.74 4.60
CA THR A 455 -16.85 -8.54 3.82
C THR A 455 -16.18 -9.39 2.75
N TYR A 456 -14.93 -9.11 2.37
CA TYR A 456 -14.28 -9.78 1.25
C TYR A 456 -13.77 -11.19 1.55
N SER A 457 -13.49 -11.49 2.80
CA SER A 457 -12.92 -12.80 3.14
C SER A 457 -13.96 -13.89 3.38
N TYR A 458 -15.23 -13.53 3.57
CA TYR A 458 -16.30 -14.45 3.96
C TYR A 458 -15.93 -15.32 5.17
N THR A 459 -15.17 -14.74 6.09
CA THR A 459 -14.59 -15.41 7.26
C THR A 459 -15.29 -14.94 8.52
N SER A 460 -15.49 -15.87 9.46
CA SER A 460 -15.90 -15.59 10.83
C SER A 460 -15.14 -16.50 11.78
N ASP A 461 -14.33 -15.92 12.67
CA ASP A 461 -13.58 -16.66 13.68
C ASP A 461 -13.39 -15.76 14.91
N PRO A 462 -14.14 -16.06 16.03
CA PRO A 462 -14.11 -15.21 17.21
C PRO A 462 -12.73 -15.08 17.88
N GLU A 463 -11.87 -16.11 17.79
CA GLU A 463 -10.52 -16.05 18.35
C GLU A 463 -9.63 -15.09 17.53
N VAL A 464 -9.74 -15.17 16.20
CA VAL A 464 -9.03 -14.24 15.31
C VAL A 464 -9.54 -12.82 15.48
N ASP A 465 -10.85 -12.62 15.64
CA ASP A 465 -11.45 -11.30 15.90
C ASP A 465 -10.89 -10.68 17.18
N ALA A 466 -10.85 -11.44 18.27
CA ALA A 466 -10.29 -10.96 19.55
C ALA A 466 -8.80 -10.60 19.44
N LEU A 467 -8.03 -11.37 18.68
CA LEU A 467 -6.62 -11.07 18.45
C LEU A 467 -6.42 -9.84 17.55
N LEU A 468 -7.30 -9.63 16.57
CA LEU A 468 -7.27 -8.44 15.71
C LEU A 468 -7.56 -7.17 16.51
N GLU A 469 -8.52 -7.19 17.43
CA GLU A 469 -8.77 -6.07 18.33
C GLU A 469 -7.59 -5.85 19.28
N LYS A 470 -7.08 -6.91 19.89
CA LYS A 470 -5.96 -6.82 20.83
C LYS A 470 -4.71 -6.25 20.16
N GLN A 471 -4.34 -6.70 18.95
CA GLN A 471 -3.17 -6.18 18.25
C GLN A 471 -3.33 -4.71 17.85
N ARG A 472 -4.56 -4.27 17.55
CA ARG A 472 -4.87 -2.87 17.25
C ARG A 472 -4.60 -1.99 18.46
N GLN A 473 -4.99 -2.44 19.65
CA GLN A 473 -4.82 -1.69 20.91
C GLN A 473 -3.41 -1.81 21.51
N THR A 474 -2.58 -2.73 21.03
CA THR A 474 -1.25 -2.96 21.58
C THR A 474 -0.23 -2.00 20.95
N MET A 475 0.21 -1.02 21.74
CA MET A 475 1.18 0.00 21.31
C MET A 475 2.63 -0.48 21.36
N ASP A 476 2.97 -1.47 22.21
CA ASP A 476 4.31 -2.07 22.25
C ASP A 476 4.58 -2.87 20.97
N PRO A 477 5.63 -2.54 20.20
CA PRO A 477 5.89 -3.17 18.92
C PRO A 477 6.18 -4.67 19.02
N ALA A 478 6.89 -5.13 20.08
CA ALA A 478 7.25 -6.53 20.23
C ALA A 478 6.04 -7.38 20.60
N ALA A 479 5.23 -6.94 21.56
CA ALA A 479 3.99 -7.59 21.94
C ALA A 479 3.01 -7.64 20.75
N ARG A 480 2.90 -6.56 19.98
CA ARG A 480 2.06 -6.50 18.78
C ARG A 480 2.54 -7.47 17.69
N THR A 481 3.86 -7.55 17.47
CA THR A 481 4.45 -8.54 16.55
C THR A 481 4.07 -9.97 16.92
N ALA A 482 4.15 -10.32 18.21
CA ALA A 482 3.76 -11.65 18.69
C ALA A 482 2.28 -11.98 18.42
N LEU A 483 1.38 -10.99 18.60
CA LEU A 483 -0.04 -11.14 18.25
C LEU A 483 -0.27 -11.35 16.75
N LEU A 484 0.43 -10.59 15.90
CA LEU A 484 0.37 -10.76 14.45
C LEU A 484 0.88 -12.15 14.02
N GLN A 485 1.92 -12.66 14.65
CA GLN A 485 2.40 -14.04 14.42
C GLN A 485 1.37 -15.08 14.86
N GLN A 486 0.68 -14.87 15.98
CA GLN A 486 -0.38 -15.76 16.43
C GLN A 486 -1.55 -15.76 15.41
N ILE A 487 -1.98 -14.60 14.94
CA ILE A 487 -3.00 -14.50 13.88
C ILE A 487 -2.54 -15.24 12.61
N ALA A 488 -1.28 -15.05 12.20
CA ALA A 488 -0.73 -15.72 11.02
C ALA A 488 -0.79 -17.25 11.13
N ARG A 489 -0.51 -17.82 12.31
CA ARG A 489 -0.59 -19.27 12.56
C ARG A 489 -2.03 -19.78 12.47
N LEU A 490 -2.97 -19.09 13.12
CA LEU A 490 -4.39 -19.46 13.05
C LEU A 490 -4.93 -19.35 11.61
N LYS A 491 -4.56 -18.32 10.88
CA LYS A 491 -4.89 -18.19 9.46
C LYS A 491 -4.37 -19.35 8.63
N GLN A 492 -3.14 -19.76 8.85
CA GLN A 492 -2.52 -20.89 8.17
C GLN A 492 -3.23 -22.18 8.54
N GLU A 493 -3.40 -22.47 9.83
CA GLU A 493 -3.99 -23.70 10.32
C GLU A 493 -5.44 -23.88 9.85
N ARG A 494 -6.24 -22.82 9.92
CA ARG A 494 -7.66 -22.85 9.60
C ARG A 494 -7.98 -22.43 8.16
N VAL A 495 -6.98 -22.05 7.38
CA VAL A 495 -7.11 -21.49 6.02
C VAL A 495 -8.16 -20.38 6.00
N LEU A 496 -7.95 -19.35 6.82
CA LEU A 496 -8.85 -18.22 6.98
C LEU A 496 -8.43 -17.01 6.14
N GLY A 497 -9.41 -16.26 5.67
CA GLY A 497 -9.18 -15.03 4.90
C GLY A 497 -8.41 -15.27 3.60
N GLY A 498 -8.59 -16.43 3.03
CA GLY A 498 -7.95 -16.89 1.81
C GLY A 498 -6.70 -17.73 2.03
N LEU A 499 -6.53 -18.70 1.14
CA LEU A 499 -5.31 -19.48 0.98
C LEU A 499 -4.24 -18.60 0.32
N PRO A 500 -3.14 -18.24 0.99
CA PRO A 500 -2.06 -17.51 0.34
C PRO A 500 -1.37 -18.39 -0.69
N THR A 501 -1.07 -17.82 -1.85
CA THR A 501 -0.39 -18.53 -2.93
C THR A 501 0.97 -17.92 -3.21
N TYR A 502 1.01 -16.72 -3.78
CA TYR A 502 2.28 -16.05 -4.07
C TYR A 502 2.13 -14.52 -4.01
N ARG A 503 3.27 -13.86 -3.91
CA ARG A 503 3.43 -12.42 -4.10
C ARG A 503 3.98 -12.18 -5.50
N PRO A 504 3.33 -11.40 -6.34
CA PRO A 504 3.87 -11.06 -7.65
C PRO A 504 5.21 -10.32 -7.53
N LEU A 505 6.15 -10.66 -8.39
CA LEU A 505 7.31 -9.85 -8.69
C LEU A 505 6.99 -8.99 -9.89
N VAL A 506 7.09 -7.69 -9.74
CA VAL A 506 6.72 -6.72 -10.76
C VAL A 506 7.96 -6.02 -11.27
N THR A 507 8.18 -6.08 -12.58
CA THR A 507 9.32 -5.44 -13.22
C THR A 507 8.92 -4.12 -13.83
N PHE A 508 9.68 -3.09 -13.53
CA PHE A 508 9.62 -1.77 -14.12
C PHE A 508 10.77 -1.59 -15.07
N ALA A 509 10.56 -0.81 -16.14
CA ALA A 509 11.61 -0.46 -17.06
C ALA A 509 11.59 1.04 -17.37
N TRP A 510 12.76 1.64 -17.49
CA TRP A 510 12.92 3.04 -17.90
C TRP A 510 14.15 3.24 -18.78
N ARG A 511 14.17 4.35 -19.49
CA ARG A 511 15.29 4.74 -20.34
C ARG A 511 16.41 5.31 -19.49
N ASP A 512 17.40 4.47 -19.19
CA ASP A 512 18.54 4.83 -18.35
C ASP A 512 19.47 5.87 -19.00
N ASN A 513 19.43 5.99 -20.31
CA ASN A 513 20.15 7.04 -21.04
C ASN A 513 19.45 8.42 -20.98
N LYS A 514 18.26 8.51 -20.43
CA LYS A 514 17.45 9.72 -20.39
C LYS A 514 17.18 10.19 -18.95
N ILE A 515 16.75 9.28 -18.08
CA ILE A 515 16.32 9.62 -16.72
C ILE A 515 17.14 8.88 -15.66
N ASP A 516 17.37 9.53 -14.56
CA ASP A 516 17.83 8.91 -13.32
C ASP A 516 16.62 8.68 -12.40
N TYR A 517 16.44 7.45 -11.99
CA TYR A 517 15.32 7.02 -11.15
C TYR A 517 15.78 6.02 -10.10
N VAL A 518 15.46 6.31 -8.85
CA VAL A 518 15.70 5.41 -7.72
C VAL A 518 14.39 4.70 -7.39
N PRO A 519 14.27 3.40 -7.71
CA PRO A 519 13.07 2.64 -7.38
C PRO A 519 12.95 2.41 -5.87
N TRP A 520 11.74 2.46 -5.36
CA TRP A 520 11.46 2.05 -3.99
C TRP A 520 11.50 0.52 -3.90
N PRO A 521 11.91 -0.05 -2.74
CA PRO A 521 12.19 -1.50 -2.62
C PRO A 521 10.94 -2.39 -2.70
N ILE A 522 9.76 -1.82 -2.57
CA ILE A 522 8.47 -2.52 -2.71
C ILE A 522 7.61 -1.70 -3.66
N ARG A 523 6.95 -2.37 -4.60
CA ARG A 523 5.89 -1.74 -5.39
C ARG A 523 4.78 -1.34 -4.45
N ASP A 524 4.69 -0.07 -4.17
CA ASP A 524 3.71 0.43 -3.25
C ASP A 524 2.99 1.69 -3.71
N TYR A 525 1.94 2.01 -2.98
CA TYR A 525 0.94 3.05 -3.14
C TYR A 525 1.47 4.47 -3.29
N TRP A 526 2.75 4.74 -2.96
CA TRP A 526 3.30 6.09 -2.77
C TRP A 526 4.33 6.49 -3.81
N ARG A 527 4.28 5.90 -4.99
CA ARG A 527 5.25 6.21 -6.02
C ARG A 527 5.13 7.65 -6.49
N SER A 528 6.02 8.50 -6.00
CA SER A 528 6.15 9.84 -6.53
C SER A 528 7.21 9.90 -7.62
N PHE A 529 6.87 10.52 -8.75
CA PHE A 529 7.85 10.86 -9.78
C PHE A 529 8.62 12.14 -9.47
N GLN A 530 8.46 12.70 -8.26
CA GLN A 530 9.19 13.90 -7.82
C GLN A 530 10.71 13.68 -7.73
N GLU A 531 11.14 12.44 -7.48
CA GLU A 531 12.56 12.08 -7.33
C GLU A 531 13.20 11.61 -8.65
N VAL A 532 12.46 11.70 -9.77
CA VAL A 532 13.01 11.45 -11.10
C VAL A 532 13.67 12.71 -11.63
N SER A 533 14.87 12.57 -12.17
CA SER A 533 15.61 13.67 -12.78
C SER A 533 16.16 13.29 -14.16
N TRP A 534 16.50 14.29 -14.96
CA TRP A 534 17.24 14.07 -16.19
C TRP A 534 18.68 13.69 -15.86
N LYS A 535 19.22 12.71 -16.59
CA LYS A 535 20.67 12.48 -16.54
C LYS A 535 21.42 13.68 -17.10
N GLN A 536 22.38 14.14 -16.34
CA GLN A 536 23.35 15.11 -16.83
C GLN A 536 24.29 14.37 -17.81
N HIS A 537 24.35 14.82 -19.05
CA HIS A 537 25.26 14.32 -20.09
C HIS A 537 26.59 15.05 -20.03
#